data_08cab53a250088a7f9f50f264fca10d1
#
_entry.id   08cab53a250088a7f9f50f264fca10d1
#
_cell.length_a   1.000
_cell.length_b   1.000
_cell.length_c   1.000
_cell.angle_alpha   90.00
_cell.angle_beta   90.00
_cell.angle_gamma   90.00
#
_symmetry.space_group_name_H-M   'P 1'
#
loop_
_entity.id
_entity.type
_entity.pdbx_description
1 polymer ?
#
loop_
_entity_poly.entity_id
_entity_poly.type
_entity_poly.pdbx_seq_one_letter_code
_entity_poly.pdbx_strand_id
1 'polypeptide(L)'
;MSTADHSTINSACTSTSGKDQSYLLKLCGSHKVSYQPNSDWDCYVDDAQKPIDMDLILPHYRARYQPINHRMNMFVGTEAGPVKLKICRSFSRSKFYLEVQASMSDVTLYLPSDFKGRIHHVGKAKFSSGFVNRVMQNVYFTDSDDEGSESEDCVVVVTNGTIMFRMWDVQTCAPENPQKETFKRMFGCSKKAPETTIDWDFLLEG
;
A
#
# COMPACT_ATOMS: atom_id res chain seq x y z
N MET A 1 -22.53 -33.10 58.29
CA MET A 1 -22.11 -31.70 58.44
C MET A 1 -20.77 -31.59 57.77
N SER A 2 -20.75 -31.14 56.56
CA SER A 2 -19.51 -31.02 55.81
C SER A 2 -19.62 -29.73 54.97
N THR A 3 -18.81 -28.75 55.32
CA THR A 3 -18.73 -27.45 54.68
C THR A 3 -17.76 -27.54 53.51
N ALA A 4 -18.21 -27.18 52.34
CA ALA A 4 -17.41 -27.14 51.12
C ALA A 4 -16.77 -25.73 51.02
N ASP A 5 -15.43 -25.70 50.97
CA ASP A 5 -14.65 -24.51 50.71
C ASP A 5 -14.60 -24.24 49.20
N HIS A 6 -15.11 -23.10 48.80
CA HIS A 6 -14.90 -22.54 47.48
C HIS A 6 -13.58 -21.76 47.42
N SER A 7 -12.58 -22.34 46.81
CA SER A 7 -11.33 -21.64 46.52
C SER A 7 -11.49 -20.84 45.22
N THR A 8 -11.63 -19.53 45.35
CA THR A 8 -11.58 -18.55 44.26
C THR A 8 -10.15 -18.41 43.78
N ILE A 9 -9.88 -18.84 42.56
CA ILE A 9 -8.60 -18.62 41.90
C ILE A 9 -8.61 -17.20 41.30
N ASN A 10 -7.97 -16.27 41.98
CA ASN A 10 -7.66 -14.96 41.45
C ASN A 10 -6.50 -15.09 40.45
N SER A 11 -6.82 -15.07 39.17
CA SER A 11 -5.85 -14.86 38.07
C SER A 11 -5.46 -13.39 38.05
N ALA A 12 -4.29 -13.09 38.60
CA ALA A 12 -3.70 -11.77 38.50
C ALA A 12 -3.16 -11.57 37.08
N CYS A 13 -3.86 -10.81 36.26
CA CYS A 13 -3.30 -10.21 35.04
C CYS A 13 -2.24 -9.19 35.47
N THR A 14 -0.97 -9.55 35.31
CA THR A 14 0.14 -8.60 35.37
C THR A 14 0.07 -7.68 34.16
N SER A 15 -0.42 -6.47 34.38
CA SER A 15 -0.34 -5.36 33.44
C SER A 15 1.12 -4.92 33.33
N THR A 16 1.82 -5.35 32.28
CA THR A 16 3.06 -4.73 31.86
C THR A 16 2.73 -3.36 31.28
N SER A 17 3.06 -2.33 32.04
CA SER A 17 3.01 -0.93 31.65
C SER A 17 4.09 -0.66 30.59
N GLY A 18 3.80 -1.01 29.33
CA GLY A 18 4.48 -0.47 28.16
C GLY A 18 3.75 0.81 27.77
N LYS A 19 4.46 1.92 27.70
CA LYS A 19 3.95 3.17 27.16
C LYS A 19 3.75 3.00 25.64
N ASP A 20 2.66 2.38 25.25
CA ASP A 20 2.16 2.43 23.87
C ASP A 20 1.60 3.82 23.61
N GLN A 21 2.47 4.75 23.21
CA GLN A 21 2.07 5.90 22.44
C GLN A 21 1.75 5.40 21.02
N SER A 22 0.67 4.64 20.88
CA SER A 22 0.04 4.45 19.59
C SER A 22 -0.50 5.82 19.16
N TYR A 23 0.25 6.49 18.30
CA TYR A 23 -0.28 7.63 17.55
C TYR A 23 -1.44 7.07 16.74
N LEU A 24 -2.67 7.33 17.17
CA LEU A 24 -3.87 7.02 16.42
C LEU A 24 -3.81 7.83 15.12
N LEU A 25 -3.25 7.22 14.09
CA LEU A 25 -3.27 7.78 12.76
C LEU A 25 -4.74 7.91 12.35
N LYS A 26 -5.13 9.10 11.93
CA LYS A 26 -6.47 9.29 11.38
C LYS A 26 -6.56 8.46 10.11
N LEU A 27 -7.60 7.66 9.97
CA LEU A 27 -7.83 6.80 8.80
C LEU A 27 -8.17 7.57 7.52
N CYS A 28 -8.25 8.89 7.61
CA CYS A 28 -8.55 9.77 6.49
C CYS A 28 -7.62 10.99 6.49
N GLY A 29 -7.26 11.44 5.28
CA GLY A 29 -6.49 12.65 5.05
C GLY A 29 -5.01 12.41 4.79
N SER A 30 -4.22 13.48 4.87
CA SER A 30 -2.79 13.45 4.51
C SER A 30 -1.92 13.15 5.72
N HIS A 31 -1.04 12.16 5.58
CA HIS A 31 -0.12 11.69 6.61
C HIS A 31 1.32 11.73 6.10
N LYS A 32 2.18 12.41 6.84
CA LYS A 32 3.62 12.41 6.54
C LYS A 32 4.24 11.13 7.10
N VAL A 33 4.77 10.31 6.22
CA VAL A 33 5.56 9.12 6.60
C VAL A 33 6.92 9.59 7.08
N SER A 34 7.39 9.06 8.20
CA SER A 34 8.69 9.39 8.77
C SER A 34 9.39 8.14 9.28
N TYR A 35 10.72 8.09 9.10
CA TYR A 35 11.53 6.98 9.57
C TYR A 35 11.34 6.70 11.06
N GLN A 36 11.12 5.44 11.40
CA GLN A 36 10.93 4.93 12.77
C GLN A 36 12.06 3.96 13.12
N PRO A 37 13.07 4.39 13.89
CA PRO A 37 14.29 3.59 14.12
C PRO A 37 14.08 2.30 14.91
N ASN A 38 12.97 2.18 15.64
CA ASN A 38 12.68 1.05 16.52
C ASN A 38 11.42 0.28 16.09
N SER A 39 11.03 0.38 14.83
CA SER A 39 9.85 -0.27 14.29
C SER A 39 10.18 -0.88 12.93
N ASP A 40 9.58 -2.01 12.63
CA ASP A 40 9.64 -2.63 11.30
C ASP A 40 8.89 -1.80 10.26
N TRP A 41 7.94 -0.96 10.72
CA TRP A 41 7.09 -0.11 9.91
C TRP A 41 7.29 1.38 10.21
N ASP A 42 7.52 2.17 9.17
CA ASP A 42 7.55 3.63 9.26
C ASP A 42 6.14 4.23 9.30
N CYS A 43 5.15 3.48 8.81
CA CYS A 43 3.74 3.77 8.93
C CYS A 43 2.97 2.45 9.09
N TYR A 44 2.22 2.33 10.16
CA TYR A 44 1.38 1.16 10.43
C TYR A 44 -0.04 1.61 10.69
N VAL A 45 -0.99 1.08 9.93
CA VAL A 45 -2.43 1.34 10.06
C VAL A 45 -3.14 0.00 9.97
N ASP A 46 -3.95 -0.30 10.97
CA ASP A 46 -4.79 -1.48 10.99
C ASP A 46 -6.12 -1.12 11.65
N ASP A 47 -7.22 -1.25 10.90
CA ASP A 47 -8.57 -1.00 11.42
C ASP A 47 -9.57 -1.99 10.81
N ALA A 48 -10.25 -2.73 11.68
CA ALA A 48 -11.12 -3.82 11.26
C ALA A 48 -12.31 -3.40 10.39
N GLN A 49 -12.87 -2.19 10.58
CA GLN A 49 -14.19 -1.88 10.02
C GLN A 49 -14.31 -0.53 9.30
N LYS A 50 -13.43 0.41 9.57
CA LYS A 50 -13.58 1.76 9.03
C LYS A 50 -12.98 1.89 7.64
N PRO A 51 -13.59 2.72 6.77
CA PRO A 51 -12.97 3.09 5.52
C PRO A 51 -11.63 3.79 5.73
N ILE A 52 -10.64 3.44 4.93
CA ILE A 52 -9.31 4.05 4.94
C ILE A 52 -9.17 4.90 3.67
N ASP A 53 -9.04 6.23 3.78
CA ASP A 53 -8.75 7.15 2.66
C ASP A 53 -7.58 8.04 3.03
N MET A 54 -6.37 7.63 2.69
CA MET A 54 -5.14 8.27 3.14
C MET A 54 -4.24 8.69 1.99
N ASP A 55 -3.64 9.87 2.14
CA ASP A 55 -2.55 10.36 1.30
C ASP A 55 -1.24 10.17 2.09
N LEU A 56 -0.44 9.18 1.75
CA LEU A 56 0.84 8.88 2.39
C LEU A 56 1.94 9.71 1.73
N ILE A 57 2.39 10.74 2.41
CA ILE A 57 3.39 11.69 1.90
C ILE A 57 4.78 11.22 2.31
N LEU A 58 5.56 10.76 1.35
CA LEU A 58 6.93 10.32 1.57
C LEU A 58 7.86 11.51 1.84
N PRO A 59 8.89 11.34 2.70
CA PRO A 59 9.79 12.43 3.07
C PRO A 59 10.66 12.87 1.88
N HIS A 60 10.87 14.19 1.76
CA HIS A 60 11.81 14.78 0.78
C HIS A 60 13.28 14.56 1.15
N TYR A 61 13.56 14.51 2.46
CA TYR A 61 14.88 14.41 2.99
C TYR A 61 14.99 13.23 3.94
N ARG A 62 16.15 12.60 3.92
CA ARG A 62 16.49 11.53 4.85
C ARG A 62 16.58 12.08 6.27
N ALA A 63 15.99 11.36 7.24
CA ALA A 63 16.15 11.68 8.65
C ALA A 63 17.61 11.49 9.10
N ARG A 64 18.01 12.17 10.18
CA ARG A 64 19.41 12.21 10.65
C ARG A 64 20.04 10.83 10.88
N TYR A 65 19.27 9.88 11.40
CA TYR A 65 19.73 8.52 11.74
C TYR A 65 19.18 7.44 10.80
N GLN A 66 18.50 7.81 9.75
CA GLN A 66 17.98 6.88 8.77
C GLN A 66 19.12 6.29 7.94
N PRO A 67 19.22 4.96 7.76
CA PRO A 67 20.20 4.33 6.88
C PRO A 67 20.10 4.86 5.43
N ILE A 68 21.21 4.84 4.71
CA ILE A 68 21.27 5.41 3.34
C ILE A 68 20.33 4.67 2.40
N ASN A 69 20.24 3.34 2.54
CA ASN A 69 19.44 2.46 1.69
C ASN A 69 18.07 2.13 2.30
N HIS A 70 17.68 2.84 3.38
CA HIS A 70 16.40 2.58 4.01
C HIS A 70 15.24 2.87 3.06
N ARG A 71 14.42 1.89 2.86
CA ARG A 71 13.14 1.94 2.15
C ARG A 71 12.04 2.23 3.17
N MET A 72 11.16 3.18 2.87
CA MET A 72 10.04 3.51 3.77
C MET A 72 9.04 2.37 3.78
N ASN A 73 8.92 1.67 4.91
CA ASN A 73 8.06 0.51 5.06
C ASN A 73 6.69 0.93 5.60
N MET A 74 5.64 0.60 4.87
CA MET A 74 4.26 0.99 5.20
C MET A 74 3.34 -0.21 5.17
N PHE A 75 2.53 -0.37 6.21
CA PHE A 75 1.50 -1.40 6.31
C PHE A 75 0.12 -0.77 6.47
N VAL A 76 -0.86 -1.29 5.73
CA VAL A 76 -2.26 -0.90 5.86
C VAL A 76 -3.13 -2.15 5.84
N GLY A 77 -3.80 -2.43 6.96
CA GLY A 77 -4.70 -3.56 7.15
C GLY A 77 -6.15 -3.13 7.35
N THR A 78 -7.10 -3.94 6.82
CA THR A 78 -8.52 -3.82 7.11
C THR A 78 -9.25 -5.13 6.88
N GLU A 79 -10.29 -5.40 7.67
CA GLU A 79 -11.14 -6.57 7.45
C GLU A 79 -12.33 -6.28 6.51
N ALA A 80 -12.98 -5.11 6.67
CA ALA A 80 -14.26 -4.83 6.00
C ALA A 80 -14.40 -3.43 5.38
N GLY A 81 -13.52 -2.50 5.65
CA GLY A 81 -13.60 -1.14 5.11
C GLY A 81 -12.94 -1.00 3.74
N PRO A 82 -13.48 -0.23 2.78
CA PRO A 82 -12.78 0.05 1.54
C PRO A 82 -11.51 0.83 1.80
N VAL A 83 -10.46 0.50 1.03
CA VAL A 83 -9.14 1.12 1.15
C VAL A 83 -8.87 1.99 -0.06
N LYS A 84 -8.51 3.25 0.19
CA LYS A 84 -8.03 4.17 -0.83
C LYS A 84 -6.77 4.84 -0.33
N LEU A 85 -5.66 4.55 -1.00
CA LEU A 85 -4.34 5.06 -0.65
C LEU A 85 -3.74 5.83 -1.81
N LYS A 86 -3.06 6.94 -1.50
CA LYS A 86 -2.26 7.69 -2.46
C LYS A 86 -0.84 7.81 -1.93
N ILE A 87 0.11 7.28 -2.68
CA ILE A 87 1.53 7.42 -2.35
C ILE A 87 2.05 8.67 -3.03
N CYS A 88 2.20 9.72 -2.22
CA CYS A 88 2.61 11.04 -2.66
C CYS A 88 4.10 11.23 -2.43
N ARG A 89 4.89 11.32 -3.51
CA ARG A 89 6.30 11.71 -3.42
C ARG A 89 6.61 12.78 -4.46
N SER A 90 7.57 13.62 -4.15
CA SER A 90 8.00 14.70 -5.05
C SER A 90 9.26 14.32 -5.82
N PHE A 91 10.03 13.33 -5.35
CA PHE A 91 11.26 12.86 -5.97
C PHE A 91 11.40 11.35 -5.84
N SER A 92 11.96 10.70 -6.86
CA SER A 92 12.18 9.25 -6.92
C SER A 92 13.24 8.72 -5.93
N ARG A 93 13.82 9.58 -5.10
CA ARG A 93 14.88 9.20 -4.15
C ARG A 93 14.37 8.37 -2.96
N SER A 94 13.15 8.64 -2.51
CA SER A 94 12.55 7.90 -1.40
C SER A 94 11.90 6.64 -1.93
N LYS A 95 12.58 5.51 -1.75
CA LYS A 95 12.04 4.20 -2.07
C LYS A 95 11.08 3.76 -0.98
N PHE A 96 10.10 2.91 -1.35
CA PHE A 96 9.12 2.44 -0.40
C PHE A 96 8.75 0.97 -0.63
N TYR A 97 8.35 0.35 0.47
CA TYR A 97 7.61 -0.89 0.51
C TYR A 97 6.23 -0.60 1.07
N LEU A 98 5.21 -1.02 0.36
CA LEU A 98 3.82 -0.88 0.81
C LEU A 98 3.16 -2.25 0.81
N GLU A 99 2.67 -2.66 1.95
CA GLU A 99 1.84 -3.83 2.10
C GLU A 99 0.41 -3.43 2.43
N VAL A 100 -0.56 -3.93 1.67
CA VAL A 100 -1.99 -3.70 1.89
C VAL A 100 -2.68 -5.05 2.04
N GLN A 101 -3.29 -5.27 3.19
CA GLN A 101 -4.08 -6.46 3.49
C GLN A 101 -5.54 -6.07 3.70
N ALA A 102 -6.42 -6.45 2.77
CA ALA A 102 -7.85 -6.16 2.84
C ALA A 102 -8.65 -7.44 2.60
N SER A 103 -9.28 -7.98 3.63
CA SER A 103 -9.89 -9.31 3.56
C SER A 103 -10.95 -9.43 2.46
N MET A 104 -11.98 -8.57 2.48
CA MET A 104 -13.14 -8.64 1.55
C MET A 104 -13.37 -7.31 0.82
N SER A 105 -12.48 -6.35 0.98
CA SER A 105 -12.73 -4.96 0.58
C SER A 105 -12.05 -4.60 -0.72
N ASP A 106 -12.66 -3.69 -1.47
CA ASP A 106 -12.04 -3.10 -2.63
C ASP A 106 -10.89 -2.17 -2.23
N VAL A 107 -9.79 -2.26 -2.97
CA VAL A 107 -8.59 -1.45 -2.77
C VAL A 107 -8.39 -0.53 -3.96
N THR A 108 -8.29 0.77 -3.73
CA THR A 108 -7.86 1.75 -4.75
C THR A 108 -6.50 2.32 -4.37
N LEU A 109 -5.51 2.10 -5.21
CA LEU A 109 -4.13 2.46 -4.94
C LEU A 109 -3.59 3.40 -6.02
N TYR A 110 -3.21 4.62 -5.61
CA TYR A 110 -2.55 5.59 -6.50
C TYR A 110 -1.04 5.48 -6.29
N LEU A 111 -0.33 5.04 -7.32
CA LEU A 111 1.12 4.95 -7.32
C LEU A 111 1.77 6.12 -8.04
N PRO A 112 2.95 6.57 -7.62
CA PRO A 112 3.67 7.67 -8.25
C PRO A 112 3.92 7.40 -9.73
N SER A 113 3.83 8.42 -10.57
CA SER A 113 4.08 8.31 -12.02
C SER A 113 5.51 7.92 -12.37
N ASP A 114 6.44 8.05 -11.43
CA ASP A 114 7.85 7.64 -11.51
C ASP A 114 8.13 6.33 -10.77
N PHE A 115 7.08 5.57 -10.42
CA PHE A 115 7.20 4.26 -9.79
C PHE A 115 8.05 3.34 -10.67
N LYS A 116 9.01 2.68 -10.04
CA LYS A 116 9.84 1.69 -10.69
C LYS A 116 10.13 0.57 -9.70
N GLY A 117 9.62 -0.63 -9.99
CA GLY A 117 9.78 -1.75 -9.09
C GLY A 117 8.74 -2.82 -9.27
N ARG A 118 8.42 -3.52 -8.20
CA ARG A 118 7.60 -4.73 -8.22
C ARG A 118 6.22 -4.48 -7.65
N ILE A 119 5.24 -5.18 -8.24
CA ILE A 119 3.89 -5.29 -7.71
C ILE A 119 3.55 -6.77 -7.61
N HIS A 120 3.30 -7.20 -6.39
CA HIS A 120 2.66 -8.47 -6.09
C HIS A 120 1.21 -8.22 -5.72
N HIS A 121 0.26 -8.96 -6.28
CA HIS A 121 -1.13 -8.82 -5.89
C HIS A 121 -1.87 -10.15 -5.92
N VAL A 122 -2.71 -10.33 -4.92
CA VAL A 122 -3.70 -11.40 -4.85
C VAL A 122 -5.07 -10.75 -4.90
N GLY A 123 -5.86 -11.10 -5.91
CA GLY A 123 -7.16 -10.50 -6.16
C GLY A 123 -7.33 -9.98 -7.59
N LYS A 124 -8.53 -9.50 -7.90
CA LYS A 124 -8.88 -9.03 -9.25
C LYS A 124 -8.34 -7.63 -9.50
N ALA A 125 -7.27 -7.51 -10.29
CA ALA A 125 -6.65 -6.21 -10.60
C ALA A 125 -7.31 -5.53 -11.80
N LYS A 126 -7.43 -4.20 -11.70
CA LYS A 126 -7.81 -3.28 -12.78
C LYS A 126 -6.82 -2.12 -12.81
N PHE A 127 -6.58 -1.59 -13.99
CA PHE A 127 -5.61 -0.53 -14.21
C PHE A 127 -6.25 0.67 -14.90
N SER A 128 -5.99 1.87 -14.41
CA SER A 128 -6.43 3.10 -15.07
C SER A 128 -5.59 3.41 -16.31
N SER A 129 -6.12 4.24 -17.21
CA SER A 129 -5.38 4.67 -18.40
C SER A 129 -4.07 5.39 -18.08
N GLY A 130 -4.03 6.21 -17.04
CA GLY A 130 -2.81 6.90 -16.60
C GLY A 130 -1.75 5.95 -16.08
N PHE A 131 -2.18 4.95 -15.30
CA PHE A 131 -1.30 3.90 -14.81
C PHE A 131 -0.68 3.10 -15.97
N VAL A 132 -1.51 2.63 -16.92
CA VAL A 132 -1.04 1.88 -18.11
C VAL A 132 -0.07 2.69 -18.94
N ASN A 133 -0.36 3.96 -19.16
CA ASN A 133 0.45 4.81 -20.05
C ASN A 133 1.80 5.21 -19.45
N ARG A 134 1.91 5.35 -18.14
CA ARG A 134 3.09 5.96 -17.50
C ARG A 134 3.80 5.09 -16.47
N VAL A 135 3.08 4.21 -15.77
CA VAL A 135 3.64 3.42 -14.68
C VAL A 135 3.96 2.00 -15.12
N MET A 136 3.04 1.35 -15.83
CA MET A 136 3.11 -0.07 -16.18
C MET A 136 4.40 -0.48 -16.90
N GLN A 137 5.00 0.38 -17.71
CA GLN A 137 6.24 0.08 -18.44
C GLN A 137 7.47 -0.14 -17.51
N ASN A 138 7.38 0.30 -16.25
CA ASN A 138 8.44 0.20 -15.24
C ASN A 138 8.08 -0.75 -14.10
N VAL A 139 7.01 -1.54 -14.27
CA VAL A 139 6.48 -2.46 -13.27
C VAL A 139 6.85 -3.89 -13.64
N TYR A 140 7.31 -4.64 -12.65
CA TYR A 140 7.46 -6.08 -12.72
C TYR A 140 6.38 -6.70 -11.83
N PHE A 141 5.47 -7.47 -12.43
CA PHE A 141 4.50 -8.27 -11.68
C PHE A 141 5.17 -9.58 -11.26
N THR A 142 5.04 -9.93 -9.99
CA THR A 142 5.63 -11.16 -9.43
C THR A 142 4.56 -11.96 -8.72
N ASP A 143 4.65 -13.29 -8.85
CA ASP A 143 3.77 -14.23 -8.13
C ASP A 143 4.34 -14.62 -6.77
N SER A 144 5.55 -14.17 -6.44
CA SER A 144 6.24 -14.50 -5.19
C SER A 144 6.31 -13.27 -4.27
N ASP A 145 6.16 -13.52 -2.98
CA ASP A 145 6.33 -12.55 -1.90
C ASP A 145 7.80 -12.16 -1.66
N ASP A 146 8.68 -12.46 -2.61
CA ASP A 146 10.10 -12.09 -2.48
C ASP A 146 10.21 -10.57 -2.35
N GLU A 147 10.69 -10.11 -1.22
CA GLU A 147 10.79 -8.68 -0.85
C GLU A 147 11.63 -7.85 -1.83
N GLY A 148 12.29 -8.52 -2.78
CA GLY A 148 13.06 -7.88 -3.82
C GLY A 148 14.25 -7.08 -3.30
N SER A 149 14.89 -6.37 -4.20
CA SER A 149 16.00 -5.49 -3.83
C SER A 149 15.50 -4.26 -3.06
N GLU A 150 16.14 -3.90 -1.95
CA GLU A 150 15.90 -2.65 -1.19
C GLU A 150 16.05 -1.38 -2.06
N SER A 151 16.65 -1.51 -3.23
CA SER A 151 16.89 -0.40 -4.15
C SER A 151 15.69 -0.02 -5.01
N GLU A 152 14.59 -0.77 -4.97
CA GLU A 152 13.40 -0.59 -5.80
C GLU A 152 12.14 -0.36 -4.96
N ASP A 153 11.13 0.26 -5.58
CA ASP A 153 9.80 0.35 -4.98
C ASP A 153 9.15 -1.05 -4.98
N CYS A 154 8.40 -1.37 -3.94
CA CYS A 154 7.69 -2.64 -3.87
C CYS A 154 6.29 -2.42 -3.30
N VAL A 155 5.31 -3.08 -3.90
CA VAL A 155 3.92 -3.04 -3.47
C VAL A 155 3.38 -4.45 -3.41
N VAL A 156 2.81 -4.81 -2.26
CA VAL A 156 2.10 -6.06 -2.03
C VAL A 156 0.66 -5.75 -1.69
N VAL A 157 -0.30 -6.32 -2.42
CA VAL A 157 -1.73 -6.12 -2.17
C VAL A 157 -2.44 -7.45 -2.12
N VAL A 158 -3.04 -7.76 -0.99
CA VAL A 158 -3.80 -9.00 -0.79
C VAL A 158 -5.25 -8.65 -0.46
N THR A 159 -6.19 -9.06 -1.32
CA THR A 159 -7.64 -8.91 -1.09
C THR A 159 -8.44 -9.93 -1.86
N ASN A 160 -9.61 -10.29 -1.35
CA ASN A 160 -10.62 -11.02 -2.13
C ASN A 160 -11.53 -10.10 -2.96
N GLY A 161 -11.40 -8.78 -2.78
CA GLY A 161 -12.12 -7.76 -3.55
C GLY A 161 -11.43 -7.39 -4.87
N THR A 162 -11.78 -6.22 -5.39
CA THR A 162 -11.15 -5.66 -6.60
C THR A 162 -10.06 -4.67 -6.23
N ILE A 163 -8.91 -4.78 -6.89
CA ILE A 163 -7.80 -3.84 -6.78
C ILE A 163 -7.82 -2.90 -7.98
N MET A 164 -7.90 -1.59 -7.74
CA MET A 164 -7.83 -0.56 -8.77
C MET A 164 -6.49 0.18 -8.65
N PHE A 165 -5.56 -0.10 -9.56
CA PHE A 165 -4.32 0.65 -9.67
C PHE A 165 -4.51 1.92 -10.50
N ARG A 166 -4.11 3.06 -9.94
CA ARG A 166 -4.21 4.39 -10.54
C ARG A 166 -2.88 5.13 -10.44
N MET A 167 -2.76 6.25 -11.11
CA MET A 167 -1.55 7.05 -11.12
C MET A 167 -1.69 8.32 -10.29
N TRP A 168 -0.69 8.60 -9.46
CA TRP A 168 -0.39 9.91 -8.88
C TRP A 168 0.68 10.60 -9.72
N ASP A 169 0.37 11.74 -10.28
CA ASP A 169 1.34 12.49 -11.10
C ASP A 169 2.29 13.28 -10.19
N VAL A 170 3.55 12.86 -10.15
CA VAL A 170 4.60 13.46 -9.32
C VAL A 170 4.90 14.91 -9.74
N GLN A 171 4.75 15.25 -11.03
CA GLN A 171 5.04 16.58 -11.55
C GLN A 171 3.97 17.61 -11.16
N THR A 172 2.71 17.21 -11.23
CA THR A 172 1.59 18.09 -10.89
C THR A 172 1.14 17.95 -9.45
N CYS A 173 1.71 16.99 -8.70
CA CYS A 173 1.31 16.63 -7.33
C CYS A 173 -0.19 16.40 -7.21
N ALA A 174 -0.77 15.70 -8.19
CA ALA A 174 -2.20 15.47 -8.29
C ALA A 174 -2.52 14.06 -8.81
N PRO A 175 -3.68 13.48 -8.46
CA PRO A 175 -4.13 12.25 -9.09
C PRO A 175 -4.36 12.45 -10.59
N GLU A 176 -4.23 11.36 -11.33
CA GLU A 176 -4.48 11.38 -12.78
C GLU A 176 -5.84 11.98 -13.12
N ASN A 177 -5.91 12.72 -14.22
CA ASN A 177 -7.15 13.16 -14.81
C ASN A 177 -7.57 12.16 -15.90
N PRO A 178 -8.62 11.34 -15.70
CA PRO A 178 -9.03 10.31 -16.66
C PRO A 178 -9.34 10.87 -18.05
N GLN A 179 -9.92 12.07 -18.12
CA GLN A 179 -10.24 12.72 -19.38
C GLN A 179 -8.98 13.08 -20.16
N LYS A 180 -7.98 13.70 -19.50
CA LYS A 180 -6.71 14.05 -20.16
C LYS A 180 -5.96 12.79 -20.64
N GLU A 181 -5.95 11.74 -19.87
CA GLU A 181 -5.27 10.50 -20.23
C GLU A 181 -5.99 9.76 -21.39
N THR A 182 -7.31 9.80 -21.43
CA THR A 182 -8.09 9.28 -22.56
C THR A 182 -7.83 10.09 -23.83
N PHE A 183 -7.80 11.42 -23.75
CA PHE A 183 -7.44 12.28 -24.87
C PHE A 183 -6.03 12.01 -25.40
N LYS A 184 -5.04 11.87 -24.53
CA LYS A 184 -3.67 11.52 -24.95
C LYS A 184 -3.64 10.19 -25.72
N ARG A 185 -4.41 9.21 -25.29
CA ARG A 185 -4.52 7.90 -25.95
C ARG A 185 -5.19 8.04 -27.33
N MET A 186 -6.27 8.81 -27.43
CA MET A 186 -7.02 8.98 -28.69
C MET A 186 -6.25 9.76 -29.75
N PHE A 187 -5.44 10.74 -29.35
CA PHE A 187 -4.70 11.60 -30.29
C PHE A 187 -3.23 11.16 -30.50
N GLY A 188 -2.87 9.93 -30.13
CA GLY A 188 -1.57 9.35 -30.45
C GLY A 188 -0.38 9.92 -29.69
N CYS A 189 -0.61 10.73 -28.65
CA CYS A 189 0.44 11.26 -27.78
C CYS A 189 0.92 10.27 -26.72
N SER A 190 0.33 9.09 -26.64
CA SER A 190 0.78 8.00 -25.78
C SER A 190 1.46 6.92 -26.60
N LYS A 191 2.63 6.46 -26.16
CA LYS A 191 3.21 5.24 -26.71
C LYS A 191 2.20 4.11 -26.54
N LYS A 192 1.92 3.35 -27.61
CA LYS A 192 1.09 2.14 -27.51
C LYS A 192 1.66 1.26 -26.40
N ALA A 193 0.84 0.97 -25.39
CA ALA A 193 1.18 -0.10 -24.47
C ALA A 193 1.32 -1.40 -25.29
N PRO A 194 2.32 -2.24 -25.04
CA PRO A 194 2.35 -3.56 -25.64
C PRO A 194 1.03 -4.25 -25.28
N GLU A 195 0.33 -4.76 -26.27
CA GLU A 195 -0.82 -5.63 -26.07
C GLU A 195 -0.31 -6.95 -25.49
N THR A 196 -0.08 -6.97 -24.19
CA THR A 196 0.06 -8.23 -23.49
C THR A 196 -1.37 -8.74 -23.28
N THR A 197 -1.86 -9.49 -24.22
CA THR A 197 -2.94 -10.45 -23.99
C THR A 197 -2.39 -11.48 -23.01
N ILE A 198 -2.42 -11.17 -21.74
CA ILE A 198 -2.30 -12.18 -20.70
C ILE A 198 -3.67 -12.85 -20.70
N ASP A 199 -3.72 -14.00 -21.35
CA ASP A 199 -4.91 -14.85 -21.37
C ASP A 199 -5.04 -15.48 -19.99
N TRP A 200 -5.84 -14.86 -19.14
CA TRP A 200 -6.10 -15.33 -17.79
C TRP A 200 -7.04 -16.55 -17.75
N ASP A 201 -7.65 -16.89 -18.88
CA ASP A 201 -8.54 -18.07 -18.97
C ASP A 201 -7.75 -19.38 -18.96
N PHE A 202 -6.45 -19.35 -19.23
CA PHE A 202 -5.58 -20.53 -19.19
C PHE A 202 -5.39 -21.12 -17.78
N LEU A 203 -5.63 -20.35 -16.72
CA LEU A 203 -5.48 -20.80 -15.33
C LEU A 203 -6.74 -21.44 -14.75
N LEU A 204 -7.84 -21.50 -15.49
CA LEU A 204 -9.11 -22.10 -15.04
C LEU A 204 -9.36 -23.50 -15.59
N GLU A 205 -8.50 -24.03 -16.43
CA GLU A 205 -8.55 -25.40 -16.98
C GLU A 205 -7.40 -26.28 -16.44
N GLY A 206 -7.38 -26.45 -15.09
CA GLY A 206 -6.41 -27.35 -14.46
C GLY A 206 -7.03 -28.08 -13.28
#